data_941bbf3ef467d28507ec65506de15e0c
#
_entry.id   941bbf3ef467d28507ec65506de15e0c
#
_cell.length_a   1.000
_cell.length_b   1.000
_cell.length_c   1.000
_cell.angle_alpha   90.00
_cell.angle_beta   90.00
_cell.angle_gamma   90.00
#
_symmetry.space_group_name_H-M   'P 1'
#
loop_
_entity.id
_entity.type
_entity.pdbx_description
1 polymer ?
#
loop_
_entity_poly.entity_id
_entity_poly.type
_entity_poly.pdbx_seq_one_letter_code
_entity_poly.pdbx_strand_id
1 'polypeptide(L)'
;MNRGLEIQREKEKNFEREREREIVSSGYWVIISFSGFYYLDRRHGDFLRNDSQYDQQTSDNSGNGGSWCGPFKTWQTIYNYDITYGFSEEEANLVLGGKVALWSEQADPAVLDARIWPRTSAMAETLWSGNRDETGKKRYAEATDRLNEWRYRMVRRGTGAEPIQPLWCIRNPGMCNTVQPFA
;
A
#
# COMPACT_ATOMS: atom_id res chain seq x y z
N MET A 1 13.30 -16.14 -7.36
CA MET A 1 12.28 -15.59 -6.44
C MET A 1 12.31 -16.40 -5.17
N ASN A 2 12.62 -15.80 -4.04
CA ASN A 2 13.01 -16.54 -2.83
C ASN A 2 11.76 -17.01 -2.06
N ARG A 3 11.39 -18.26 -2.23
CA ARG A 3 10.22 -18.91 -1.59
C ARG A 3 10.19 -18.74 -0.06
N GLY A 4 11.37 -18.64 0.56
CA GLY A 4 11.50 -18.42 2.00
C GLY A 4 11.01 -17.04 2.47
N LEU A 5 11.28 -15.99 1.71
CA LEU A 5 10.84 -14.63 2.02
C LEU A 5 9.32 -14.43 1.80
N GLU A 6 8.74 -15.10 0.82
CA GLU A 6 7.29 -15.10 0.63
C GLU A 6 6.58 -15.78 1.81
N ILE A 7 7.09 -16.91 2.24
CA ILE A 7 6.55 -17.66 3.39
C ILE A 7 6.65 -16.84 4.69
N GLN A 8 7.74 -16.14 4.90
CA GLN A 8 7.91 -15.31 6.09
C GLN A 8 6.98 -14.09 6.07
N ARG A 9 6.81 -13.45 4.92
CA ARG A 9 5.86 -12.33 4.72
C ARG A 9 4.41 -12.76 4.90
N GLU A 10 4.04 -13.94 4.42
CA GLU A 10 2.69 -14.48 4.67
C GLU A 10 2.46 -14.82 6.13
N LYS A 11 3.47 -15.34 6.84
CA LYS A 11 3.38 -15.59 8.28
C LYS A 11 3.20 -14.29 9.08
N GLU A 12 3.94 -13.22 8.76
CA GLU A 12 3.78 -11.92 9.40
C GLU A 12 2.40 -11.33 9.14
N LYS A 13 1.91 -11.39 7.90
CA LYS A 13 0.56 -10.95 7.53
C LYS A 13 -0.53 -11.71 8.28
N ASN A 14 -0.38 -13.02 8.39
CA ASN A 14 -1.34 -13.85 9.09
C ASN A 14 -1.33 -13.56 10.59
N PHE A 15 -0.16 -13.38 11.19
CA PHE A 15 -0.01 -13.06 12.61
C PHE A 15 -0.65 -11.71 13.00
N GLU A 16 -0.40 -10.64 12.24
CA GLU A 16 -1.03 -9.34 12.49
C GLU A 16 -2.55 -9.45 12.39
N ARG A 17 -3.05 -10.17 11.37
CA ARG A 17 -4.49 -10.34 11.15
C ARG A 17 -5.17 -11.23 12.21
N GLU A 18 -4.49 -12.24 12.70
CA GLU A 18 -4.98 -13.07 13.80
C GLU A 18 -5.16 -12.23 15.07
N ARG A 19 -4.20 -11.37 15.38
CA ARG A 19 -4.31 -10.46 16.54
C ARG A 19 -5.43 -9.45 16.38
N GLU A 20 -5.60 -8.87 15.20
CA GLU A 20 -6.74 -7.97 14.90
C GLU A 20 -8.07 -8.69 15.14
N ARG A 21 -8.16 -9.94 14.67
CA ARG A 21 -9.36 -10.76 14.85
C ARG A 21 -9.64 -11.06 16.33
N GLU A 22 -8.63 -11.43 17.10
CA GLU A 22 -8.78 -11.65 18.54
C GLU A 22 -9.33 -10.42 19.27
N ILE A 23 -8.84 -9.22 18.93
CA ILE A 23 -9.29 -7.97 19.52
C ILE A 23 -10.75 -7.69 19.15
N VAL A 24 -11.08 -7.81 17.87
CA VAL A 24 -12.45 -7.57 17.36
C VAL A 24 -13.43 -8.58 17.91
N SER A 25 -13.09 -9.88 17.93
CA SER A 25 -13.92 -10.95 18.50
C SER A 25 -14.14 -10.78 20.01
N SER A 26 -13.27 -10.04 20.69
CA SER A 26 -13.43 -9.65 22.08
C SER A 26 -14.34 -8.42 22.28
N GLY A 27 -14.95 -7.90 21.19
CA GLY A 27 -15.90 -6.80 21.21
C GLY A 27 -15.28 -5.41 21.27
N TYR A 28 -13.99 -5.26 21.00
CA TYR A 28 -13.33 -3.95 20.98
C TYR A 28 -13.40 -3.29 19.62
N TRP A 29 -13.57 -1.99 19.61
CA TRP A 29 -13.41 -1.17 18.41
C TRP A 29 -11.95 -1.06 18.01
N VAL A 30 -11.67 -1.10 16.70
CA VAL A 30 -10.30 -1.08 16.18
C VAL A 30 -10.13 -0.08 15.05
N ILE A 31 -8.90 0.47 14.96
CA ILE A 31 -8.39 1.19 13.79
C ILE A 31 -7.23 0.36 13.25
N ILE A 32 -7.36 -0.12 12.02
CA ILE A 32 -6.39 -1.03 11.41
C ILE A 32 -5.23 -0.25 10.80
N SER A 33 -3.99 -0.62 11.18
CA SER A 33 -2.77 -0.06 10.62
C SER A 33 -1.80 -1.18 10.22
N PHE A 34 -2.25 -2.03 9.32
CA PHE A 34 -1.53 -3.22 8.92
C PHE A 34 -0.23 -2.88 8.18
N SER A 35 0.91 -3.27 8.74
CA SER A 35 2.24 -2.91 8.22
C SER A 35 2.47 -3.40 6.78
N GLY A 36 1.87 -4.53 6.43
CA GLY A 36 1.91 -5.12 5.10
C GLY A 36 1.31 -4.25 3.99
N PHE A 37 0.39 -3.31 4.32
CA PHE A 37 -0.30 -2.47 3.34
C PHE A 37 -0.17 -0.97 3.62
N TYR A 38 -0.18 -0.56 4.89
CA TYR A 38 -0.33 0.85 5.26
C TYR A 38 0.95 1.53 5.76
N TYR A 39 2.09 0.82 5.81
CA TYR A 39 3.39 1.44 6.09
C TYR A 39 4.03 1.91 4.79
N LEU A 40 4.11 3.23 4.63
CA LEU A 40 4.52 3.90 3.39
C LEU A 40 6.03 4.13 3.28
N ASP A 41 6.76 3.97 4.38
CA ASP A 41 8.21 4.15 4.52
C ASP A 41 9.02 2.99 3.92
N ARG A 42 8.39 1.87 3.60
CA ARG A 42 9.08 0.66 3.13
C ARG A 42 9.73 0.83 1.75
N ARG A 43 10.79 0.07 1.50
CA ARG A 43 11.60 -0.08 0.28
C ARG A 43 12.74 0.92 0.11
N HIS A 44 13.18 1.60 1.16
CA HIS A 44 14.36 2.45 1.07
C HIS A 44 15.67 1.74 1.46
N GLY A 45 15.58 0.48 1.87
CA GLY A 45 16.72 -0.32 2.30
C GLY A 45 17.30 0.14 3.63
N ASP A 46 18.42 -0.43 4.00
CA ASP A 46 19.20 0.00 5.15
C ASP A 46 19.81 1.38 4.93
N PHE A 47 19.79 2.21 5.96
CA PHE A 47 20.32 3.57 5.90
C PHE A 47 21.61 3.74 6.70
N LEU A 48 22.08 2.70 7.33
CA LEU A 48 23.18 2.79 8.25
C LEU A 48 24.15 1.63 8.07
N ARG A 49 25.07 1.56 7.19
CA ARG A 49 26.26 0.73 7.41
C ARG A 49 27.07 0.45 6.17
N ASN A 50 28.38 0.27 6.39
CA ASN A 50 29.22 -0.63 5.63
C ASN A 50 28.69 -2.05 5.79
N ASP A 51 27.77 -2.44 4.95
CA ASP A 51 27.30 -3.82 4.94
C ASP A 51 27.90 -4.51 3.73
N SER A 52 28.67 -5.58 3.97
CA SER A 52 29.29 -6.38 2.92
C SER A 52 28.31 -6.94 1.89
N GLN A 53 27.03 -6.97 2.20
CA GLN A 53 25.99 -7.35 1.24
C GLN A 53 25.90 -6.37 0.06
N TYR A 54 26.25 -5.09 0.23
CA TYR A 54 26.26 -4.10 -0.86
C TYR A 54 27.51 -4.23 -1.76
N ASP A 55 28.54 -4.93 -1.30
CA ASP A 55 29.73 -5.26 -2.10
C ASP A 55 29.45 -6.41 -3.08
N GLN A 56 28.37 -7.14 -2.85
CA GLN A 56 27.95 -8.23 -3.74
C GLN A 56 27.15 -7.66 -4.92
N GLN A 57 27.71 -7.75 -6.11
CA GLN A 57 27.04 -7.35 -7.36
C GLN A 57 25.96 -8.37 -7.77
N THR A 58 25.13 -8.79 -6.83
CA THR A 58 24.00 -9.66 -7.07
C THR A 58 22.71 -8.86 -6.98
N SER A 59 21.80 -9.10 -7.90
CA SER A 59 20.48 -8.43 -7.95
C SER A 59 19.57 -8.80 -6.77
N ASP A 60 19.99 -9.68 -5.89
CA ASP A 60 19.21 -10.17 -4.75
C ASP A 60 19.62 -9.44 -3.45
N ASN A 61 19.50 -8.10 -3.49
CA ASN A 61 19.56 -7.28 -2.29
C ASN A 61 18.24 -7.38 -1.46
N SER A 62 17.68 -8.56 -1.37
CA SER A 62 16.61 -8.87 -0.42
C SER A 62 17.19 -8.98 0.99
N GLY A 63 17.90 -7.92 1.40
CA GLY A 63 18.63 -7.89 2.65
C GLY A 63 17.78 -8.33 3.85
N ASN A 64 18.43 -8.95 4.81
CA ASN A 64 17.87 -9.29 6.13
C ASN A 64 17.54 -8.03 6.96
N GLY A 65 17.40 -6.88 6.31
CA GLY A 65 17.05 -5.61 6.93
C GLY A 65 15.60 -5.61 7.43
N GLY A 66 15.36 -4.91 8.51
CA GLY A 66 14.09 -4.83 9.21
C GLY A 66 12.86 -4.45 8.38
N SER A 67 11.84 -3.93 9.01
CA SER A 67 10.54 -3.63 8.39
C SER A 67 10.62 -2.65 7.21
N TRP A 68 11.62 -1.77 7.16
CA TRP A 68 11.90 -0.84 6.04
C TRP A 68 12.35 -1.52 4.74
N CYS A 69 12.81 -2.76 4.79
CA CYS A 69 13.17 -3.55 3.60
C CYS A 69 11.96 -4.23 2.92
N GLY A 70 10.78 -4.07 3.46
CA GLY A 70 9.55 -4.58 2.84
C GLY A 70 9.30 -3.94 1.46
N PRO A 71 8.49 -4.57 0.59
CA PRO A 71 8.22 -4.05 -0.74
C PRO A 71 7.48 -2.70 -0.68
N PHE A 72 7.74 -1.85 -1.67
CA PHE A 72 6.99 -0.62 -1.88
C PHE A 72 5.49 -0.91 -1.98
N LYS A 73 4.68 -0.08 -1.33
CA LYS A 73 3.23 -0.19 -1.39
C LYS A 73 2.70 0.74 -2.47
N THR A 74 2.32 0.19 -3.60
CA THR A 74 1.67 0.98 -4.66
C THR A 74 0.28 1.40 -4.21
N TRP A 75 -0.26 2.45 -4.83
CA TRP A 75 -1.63 2.86 -4.56
C TRP A 75 -2.64 1.74 -4.88
N GLN A 76 -2.37 0.90 -5.90
CA GLN A 76 -3.20 -0.25 -6.24
C GLN A 76 -3.22 -1.30 -5.12
N THR A 77 -2.06 -1.57 -4.53
CA THR A 77 -1.94 -2.50 -3.39
C THR A 77 -2.79 -2.02 -2.22
N ILE A 78 -2.71 -0.71 -1.91
CA ILE A 78 -3.47 -0.08 -0.83
C ILE A 78 -4.98 -0.09 -1.16
N TYR A 79 -5.35 0.32 -2.37
CA TYR A 79 -6.75 0.37 -2.82
C TYR A 79 -7.42 -1.00 -2.80
N ASN A 80 -6.69 -2.05 -3.17
CA ASN A 80 -7.23 -3.40 -3.22
C ASN A 80 -7.30 -4.10 -1.86
N TYR A 81 -6.67 -3.54 -0.83
CA TYR A 81 -6.74 -4.10 0.50
C TYR A 81 -8.13 -3.85 1.11
N ASP A 82 -8.74 -4.91 1.61
CA ASP A 82 -10.01 -4.87 2.31
C ASP A 82 -9.75 -5.06 3.80
N ILE A 83 -9.93 -3.99 4.58
CA ILE A 83 -9.61 -4.01 6.02
C ILE A 83 -10.53 -4.93 6.82
N THR A 84 -11.71 -5.23 6.29
CA THR A 84 -12.69 -6.12 6.94
C THR A 84 -12.66 -7.54 6.40
N TYR A 85 -11.74 -7.85 5.50
CA TYR A 85 -11.65 -9.19 4.90
C TYR A 85 -11.49 -10.29 5.95
N GLY A 86 -12.42 -11.25 5.94
CA GLY A 86 -12.42 -12.41 6.83
C GLY A 86 -13.04 -12.14 8.21
N PHE A 87 -13.60 -10.97 8.45
CA PHE A 87 -14.45 -10.70 9.61
C PHE A 87 -15.92 -11.05 9.31
N SER A 88 -16.69 -11.39 10.35
CA SER A 88 -18.14 -11.43 10.27
C SER A 88 -18.72 -10.02 10.09
N GLU A 89 -20.01 -9.90 9.80
CA GLU A 89 -20.66 -8.59 9.68
C GLU A 89 -20.63 -7.83 11.02
N GLU A 90 -20.85 -8.53 12.12
CA GLU A 90 -20.79 -7.95 13.46
C GLU A 90 -19.37 -7.48 13.80
N GLU A 91 -18.36 -8.27 13.47
CA GLU A 91 -16.95 -7.91 13.67
C GLU A 91 -16.56 -6.73 12.78
N ALA A 92 -16.98 -6.71 11.53
CA ALA A 92 -16.68 -5.62 10.59
C ALA A 92 -17.23 -4.27 11.08
N ASN A 93 -18.35 -4.26 11.77
CA ASN A 93 -18.94 -3.06 12.38
C ASN A 93 -18.11 -2.48 13.53
N LEU A 94 -17.19 -3.24 14.10
CA LEU A 94 -16.25 -2.77 15.12
C LEU A 94 -14.98 -2.15 14.51
N VAL A 95 -14.79 -2.26 13.19
CA VAL A 95 -13.65 -1.63 12.49
C VAL A 95 -14.02 -0.19 12.15
N LEU A 96 -13.49 0.78 12.91
CA LEU A 96 -13.78 2.20 12.73
C LEU A 96 -13.09 2.80 11.50
N GLY A 97 -12.07 2.15 10.97
CA GLY A 97 -11.32 2.59 9.80
C GLY A 97 -9.88 2.13 9.80
N GLY A 98 -9.04 2.80 9.00
CA GLY A 98 -7.64 2.49 8.86
C GLY A 98 -6.73 3.69 9.04
N LYS A 99 -5.44 3.43 9.29
CA LYS A 99 -4.39 4.43 9.41
C LYS A 99 -3.19 4.03 8.57
N VAL A 100 -2.67 4.96 7.75
CA VAL A 100 -1.33 4.84 7.15
C VAL A 100 -0.27 5.38 8.08
N ALA A 101 0.92 4.82 8.02
CA ALA A 101 2.09 5.31 8.72
C ALA A 101 3.21 5.58 7.71
N LEU A 102 3.92 6.67 7.92
CA LEU A 102 5.18 7.00 7.25
C LEU A 102 6.18 7.40 8.34
N TRP A 103 7.13 6.52 8.61
CA TRP A 103 8.21 6.79 9.53
C TRP A 103 9.26 7.66 8.84
N SER A 104 9.87 8.56 9.61
CA SER A 104 10.69 9.63 9.06
C SER A 104 12.19 9.33 8.95
N GLU A 105 12.60 8.08 9.15
CA GLU A 105 14.02 7.70 9.09
C GLU A 105 14.68 8.10 7.77
N GLN A 106 13.92 8.01 6.67
CA GLN A 106 14.38 8.37 5.33
C GLN A 106 13.40 9.31 4.61
N ALA A 107 12.60 10.06 5.36
CA ALA A 107 11.66 11.03 4.82
C ALA A 107 11.86 12.38 5.48
N ASP A 108 12.28 13.35 4.69
CA ASP A 108 12.38 14.76 5.06
C ASP A 108 11.25 15.58 4.41
N PRO A 109 11.13 16.87 4.71
CA PRO A 109 10.10 17.72 4.08
C PRO A 109 10.12 17.77 2.56
N ALA A 110 11.28 17.54 1.93
CA ALA A 110 11.43 17.59 0.47
C ALA A 110 10.72 16.42 -0.25
N VAL A 111 10.62 15.27 0.41
CA VAL A 111 10.04 14.05 -0.18
C VAL A 111 8.72 13.61 0.45
N LEU A 112 8.31 14.26 1.54
CA LEU A 112 7.16 13.87 2.35
C LEU A 112 5.88 13.75 1.52
N ASP A 113 5.55 14.80 0.78
CA ASP A 113 4.33 14.85 -0.04
C ASP A 113 4.28 13.72 -1.06
N ALA A 114 5.36 13.52 -1.80
CA ALA A 114 5.45 12.47 -2.81
C ALA A 114 5.34 11.06 -2.21
N ARG A 115 5.82 10.88 -0.98
CA ARG A 115 5.75 9.59 -0.29
C ARG A 115 4.39 9.29 0.32
N ILE A 116 3.61 10.31 0.68
CA ILE A 116 2.26 10.15 1.23
C ILE A 116 1.24 10.09 0.10
N TRP A 117 1.32 11.03 -0.85
CA TRP A 117 0.30 11.23 -1.86
C TRP A 117 0.71 10.68 -3.24
N PRO A 118 -0.20 10.08 -4.00
CA PRO A 118 -1.63 9.88 -3.70
C PRO A 118 -1.95 8.55 -2.99
N ARG A 119 -0.95 7.82 -2.48
CA ARG A 119 -1.15 6.50 -1.87
C ARG A 119 -2.15 6.51 -0.72
N THR A 120 -2.06 7.50 0.15
CA THR A 120 -3.04 7.67 1.25
C THR A 120 -4.43 8.03 0.73
N SER A 121 -4.53 8.71 -0.41
CA SER A 121 -5.82 8.99 -1.04
C SER A 121 -6.52 7.71 -1.50
N ALA A 122 -5.77 6.71 -1.95
CA ALA A 122 -6.33 5.41 -2.31
C ALA A 122 -6.96 4.70 -1.11
N MET A 123 -6.34 4.76 0.06
CA MET A 123 -6.96 4.27 1.30
C MET A 123 -8.21 5.06 1.66
N ALA A 124 -8.13 6.39 1.62
CA ALA A 124 -9.27 7.24 1.96
C ALA A 124 -10.47 6.96 1.06
N GLU A 125 -10.27 6.78 -0.25
CA GLU A 125 -11.34 6.41 -1.18
C GLU A 125 -11.93 5.03 -0.85
N THR A 126 -11.09 4.04 -0.55
CA THR A 126 -11.55 2.70 -0.18
C THR A 126 -12.39 2.72 1.09
N LEU A 127 -11.97 3.48 2.09
CA LEU A 127 -12.71 3.59 3.36
C LEU A 127 -14.02 4.37 3.21
N TRP A 128 -14.07 5.32 2.29
CA TRP A 128 -15.26 6.15 2.08
C TRP A 128 -16.29 5.51 1.15
N SER A 129 -15.85 4.92 0.04
CA SER A 129 -16.73 4.46 -1.05
C SER A 129 -16.67 2.95 -1.30
N GLY A 130 -15.82 2.23 -0.57
CA GLY A 130 -15.49 0.85 -0.89
C GLY A 130 -14.62 0.71 -2.14
N ASN A 131 -14.10 -0.48 -2.36
CA ASN A 131 -13.26 -0.81 -3.50
C ASN A 131 -13.88 -1.86 -4.44
N ARG A 132 -15.16 -2.15 -4.26
CA ARG A 132 -15.92 -3.09 -5.08
C ARG A 132 -17.18 -2.45 -5.64
N ASP A 133 -17.61 -2.93 -6.79
CA ASP A 133 -18.91 -2.60 -7.37
C ASP A 133 -20.03 -3.50 -6.77
N GLU A 134 -21.26 -3.29 -7.23
CA GLU A 134 -22.45 -4.05 -6.81
C GLU A 134 -22.34 -5.56 -7.09
N THR A 135 -21.46 -5.95 -8.03
CA THR A 135 -21.18 -7.35 -8.36
C THR A 135 -20.07 -7.96 -7.51
N GLY A 136 -19.44 -7.17 -6.63
CA GLY A 136 -18.30 -7.57 -5.82
C GLY A 136 -16.94 -7.49 -6.54
N LYS A 137 -16.88 -7.00 -7.78
CA LYS A 137 -15.66 -6.83 -8.55
C LYS A 137 -14.88 -5.61 -8.08
N LYS A 138 -13.55 -5.72 -8.02
CA LYS A 138 -12.67 -4.60 -7.67
C LYS A 138 -12.71 -3.47 -8.70
N ARG A 139 -12.86 -2.22 -8.21
CA ARG A 139 -13.03 -1.00 -9.00
C ARG A 139 -11.75 -0.23 -9.28
N TYR A 140 -10.57 -0.86 -9.16
CA TYR A 140 -9.30 -0.13 -9.27
C TYR A 140 -9.05 0.51 -10.64
N ALA A 141 -9.62 -0.04 -11.73
CA ALA A 141 -9.53 0.57 -13.05
C ALA A 141 -10.23 1.94 -13.10
N GLU A 142 -11.44 2.02 -12.54
CA GLU A 142 -12.18 3.29 -12.41
C GLU A 142 -11.50 4.24 -11.41
N ALA A 143 -10.95 3.70 -10.33
CA ALA A 143 -10.22 4.48 -9.34
C ALA A 143 -8.98 5.16 -9.93
N THR A 144 -8.35 4.58 -10.97
CA THR A 144 -7.20 5.16 -11.64
C THR A 144 -7.48 6.58 -12.15
N ASP A 145 -8.59 6.78 -12.84
CA ASP A 145 -8.94 8.08 -13.41
C ASP A 145 -9.25 9.11 -12.31
N ARG A 146 -10.01 8.71 -11.28
CA ARG A 146 -10.34 9.57 -10.14
C ARG A 146 -9.10 9.97 -9.34
N LEU A 147 -8.23 9.02 -9.02
CA LEU A 147 -7.00 9.28 -8.28
C LEU A 147 -6.02 10.13 -9.10
N ASN A 148 -5.99 9.96 -10.41
CA ASN A 148 -5.18 10.78 -11.29
C ASN A 148 -5.69 12.24 -11.33
N GLU A 149 -6.99 12.44 -11.48
CA GLU A 149 -7.60 13.77 -11.40
C GLU A 149 -7.35 14.41 -10.03
N TRP A 150 -7.56 13.66 -8.96
CA TRP A 150 -7.28 14.11 -7.59
C TRP A 150 -5.82 14.52 -7.41
N ARG A 151 -4.88 13.72 -7.90
CA ARG A 151 -3.47 14.07 -7.90
C ARG A 151 -3.21 15.42 -8.56
N TYR A 152 -3.79 15.71 -9.71
CA TYR A 152 -3.63 17.02 -10.36
C TYR A 152 -4.23 18.15 -9.56
N ARG A 153 -5.35 17.95 -8.88
CA ARG A 153 -5.93 18.95 -7.96
C ARG A 153 -5.01 19.25 -6.79
N MET A 154 -4.34 18.22 -6.24
CA MET A 154 -3.36 18.37 -5.16
C MET A 154 -2.16 19.20 -5.64
N VAL A 155 -1.58 18.85 -6.79
CA VAL A 155 -0.44 19.58 -7.38
C VAL A 155 -0.78 21.04 -7.64
N ARG A 156 -1.97 21.36 -8.16
CA ARG A 156 -2.43 22.75 -8.33
C ARG A 156 -2.52 23.52 -7.02
N ARG A 157 -2.66 22.85 -5.90
CA ARG A 157 -2.69 23.44 -4.55
C ARG A 157 -1.33 23.47 -3.87
N GLY A 158 -0.27 23.08 -4.59
CA GLY A 158 1.10 23.09 -4.08
C GLY A 158 1.55 21.83 -3.36
N THR A 159 0.73 20.76 -3.36
CA THR A 159 1.12 19.46 -2.78
C THR A 159 1.92 18.67 -3.81
N GLY A 160 3.12 18.22 -3.44
CA GLY A 160 4.03 17.47 -4.32
C GLY A 160 3.65 16.02 -4.54
N ALA A 161 2.39 15.75 -4.90
CA ALA A 161 1.87 14.39 -5.07
C ALA A 161 2.52 13.64 -6.25
N GLU A 162 2.98 12.41 -5.99
CA GLU A 162 3.62 11.54 -6.98
C GLU A 162 2.65 11.16 -8.13
N PRO A 163 3.13 11.04 -9.38
CA PRO A 163 2.33 10.49 -10.47
C PRO A 163 1.93 9.03 -10.19
N ILE A 164 0.67 8.69 -10.42
CA ILE A 164 0.16 7.32 -10.24
C ILE A 164 0.38 6.43 -11.46
N GLN A 165 0.66 7.04 -12.60
CA GLN A 165 0.93 6.35 -13.87
C GLN A 165 1.78 7.24 -14.78
N PRO A 166 2.48 6.66 -15.78
CA PRO A 166 3.22 7.43 -16.75
C PRO A 166 2.34 8.43 -17.51
N LEU A 167 2.89 9.60 -17.86
CA LEU A 167 2.17 10.62 -18.62
C LEU A 167 1.65 10.10 -19.97
N TRP A 168 2.36 9.15 -20.56
CA TRP A 168 1.91 8.49 -21.79
C TRP A 168 0.56 7.77 -21.58
N CYS A 169 0.38 7.07 -20.47
CA CYS A 169 -0.86 6.36 -20.15
C CYS A 169 -2.03 7.34 -19.98
N ILE A 170 -1.77 8.51 -19.39
CA ILE A 170 -2.77 9.58 -19.23
C ILE A 170 -3.23 10.10 -20.60
N ARG A 171 -2.30 10.23 -21.53
CA ARG A 171 -2.57 10.72 -22.92
C ARG A 171 -3.18 9.64 -23.82
N ASN A 172 -3.12 8.38 -23.40
CA ASN A 172 -3.62 7.23 -24.16
C ASN A 172 -4.51 6.38 -23.23
N PRO A 173 -5.72 6.84 -22.89
CA PRO A 173 -6.60 6.16 -21.95
C PRO A 173 -6.90 4.71 -22.40
N GLY A 174 -6.85 3.78 -21.45
CA GLY A 174 -7.09 2.36 -21.70
C GLY A 174 -5.90 1.57 -22.26
N MET A 175 -4.85 2.23 -22.74
CA MET A 175 -3.71 1.53 -23.38
C MET A 175 -2.71 0.92 -22.37
N CYS A 176 -2.73 1.33 -21.11
CA CYS A 176 -1.82 0.83 -20.07
C CYS A 176 -2.43 -0.24 -19.17
N ASN A 177 -3.74 -0.41 -19.21
CA ASN A 177 -4.47 -1.37 -18.36
C ASN A 177 -4.77 -2.70 -19.08
N THR A 178 -4.18 -2.89 -20.26
CA THR A 178 -4.28 -4.16 -20.95
C THR A 178 -3.42 -5.19 -20.23
N VAL A 179 -4.07 -6.13 -19.56
CA VAL A 179 -3.42 -7.37 -19.15
C VAL A 179 -2.97 -8.06 -20.43
N GLN A 180 -1.70 -7.94 -20.78
CA GLN A 180 -1.13 -8.78 -21.84
C GLN A 180 -1.23 -10.22 -21.33
N PRO A 181 -1.91 -11.14 -22.03
CA PRO A 181 -1.80 -12.54 -21.69
C PRO A 181 -0.31 -12.90 -21.79
N PHE A 182 0.23 -13.43 -20.72
CA PHE A 182 1.58 -13.97 -20.72
C PHE A 182 1.63 -15.03 -21.84
N ALA A 183 2.43 -14.76 -22.86
CA ALA A 183 2.73 -15.71 -23.93
C ALA A 183 3.63 -16.83 -23.37
#